data_9ecf09245a4c0fb1dc43ec9ee70eca9f
#
_entry.id   9ecf09245a4c0fb1dc43ec9ee70eca9f
#
_cell.length_a   1.000
_cell.length_b   1.000
_cell.length_c   1.000
_cell.angle_alpha   90.00
_cell.angle_beta   90.00
_cell.angle_gamma   90.00
#
_symmetry.space_group_name_H-M   'P 1'
#
loop_
_entity.id
_entity.type
_entity.pdbx_description
1 polymer ?
#
loop_
_entity_poly.entity_id
_entity_poly.type
_entity_poly.pdbx_seq_one_letter_code
_entity_poly.pdbx_strand_id
1 'polypeptide(L)'
;MINVQSNNNLKLSQVALGCMNLPLEDEIRTEEIIEYALSENINYFDTADLYQFGRNEEVVGKILNKYRSRNDFTIGTKVGNEFDRHLQQKIAWNPTAKYIKKQVKDSLHRLNVDSIDLYQLHGGTIEDDKDETIEAFEDLKAEGVIRSYGLSSIRPNVINYYIGNSNIDTLMLQFNPIDNRPLELMDALEDVVVMARGPLMQGLFTEKFAEVLQQKFPGGMFNYSSEELNAILVELMEASEDLTALSYRYILDSANIIVSGVSTLAQLENNMGSYRKSQGMNSSDFDEILQNFKKLRYEEHRI
;
A
#
# COMPACT_ATOMS: atom_id res chain seq x y z
N MET A 1 2.72 -4.97 18.13
CA MET A 1 2.55 -5.09 16.66
C MET A 1 2.58 -6.56 16.27
N ILE A 2 1.62 -7.02 15.46
CA ILE A 2 1.63 -8.36 14.86
C ILE A 2 2.53 -8.33 13.63
N ASN A 3 3.27 -9.42 13.38
CA ASN A 3 4.11 -9.55 12.19
C ASN A 3 3.57 -10.65 11.28
N VAL A 4 3.64 -10.41 9.98
CA VAL A 4 3.33 -11.32 8.89
C VAL A 4 4.64 -11.77 8.26
N GLN A 5 4.74 -13.04 7.90
CA GLN A 5 5.93 -13.58 7.24
C GLN A 5 5.59 -13.98 5.82
N SER A 6 6.39 -13.52 4.85
CA SER A 6 6.27 -13.93 3.45
C SER A 6 6.98 -15.27 3.19
N ASN A 7 6.73 -15.85 2.03
CA ASN A 7 7.36 -17.12 1.62
C ASN A 7 8.90 -17.02 1.52
N ASN A 8 9.44 -15.84 1.21
CA ASN A 8 10.89 -15.58 1.19
C ASN A 8 11.41 -14.98 2.52
N ASN A 9 10.72 -15.26 3.62
CA ASN A 9 11.11 -14.89 4.99
C ASN A 9 11.21 -13.38 5.25
N LEU A 10 10.50 -12.53 4.50
CA LEU A 10 10.32 -11.15 4.90
C LEU A 10 9.38 -11.10 6.11
N LYS A 11 9.82 -10.47 7.17
CA LYS A 11 9.02 -10.23 8.37
C LYS A 11 8.47 -8.81 8.32
N LEU A 12 7.17 -8.68 8.12
CA LEU A 12 6.49 -7.42 7.87
C LEU A 12 5.47 -7.15 8.97
N SER A 13 5.46 -5.93 9.49
CA SER A 13 4.43 -5.52 10.46
C SER A 13 3.05 -5.43 9.80
N GLN A 14 2.01 -5.80 10.54
CA GLN A 14 0.62 -5.77 10.06
C GLN A 14 0.15 -4.34 9.70
N VAL A 15 0.77 -3.32 10.27
CA VAL A 15 0.67 -1.93 9.80
C VAL A 15 2.01 -1.53 9.22
N ALA A 16 1.98 -1.01 7.99
CA ALA A 16 3.13 -0.44 7.29
C ALA A 16 2.99 1.08 7.18
N LEU A 17 4.11 1.80 7.17
CA LEU A 17 4.11 3.22 6.87
C LEU A 17 4.17 3.44 5.35
N GLY A 18 3.09 3.97 4.76
CA GLY A 18 3.07 4.45 3.38
C GLY A 18 3.73 5.83 3.29
N CYS A 19 4.89 5.90 2.64
CA CYS A 19 5.74 7.10 2.65
C CYS A 19 5.36 8.17 1.62
N MET A 20 4.38 7.91 0.72
CA MET A 20 4.02 8.81 -0.38
C MET A 20 3.70 10.24 0.06
N ASN A 21 3.01 10.40 1.20
CA ASN A 21 2.50 11.70 1.68
C ASN A 21 3.35 12.30 2.80
N LEU A 22 4.53 11.76 3.08
CA LEU A 22 5.44 12.35 4.08
C LEU A 22 5.83 13.78 3.71
N PRO A 23 6.00 14.69 4.68
CA PRO A 23 6.35 16.10 4.44
C PRO A 23 7.84 16.25 4.10
N LEU A 24 8.24 15.80 2.89
CA LEU A 24 9.66 15.69 2.48
C LEU A 24 10.45 16.99 2.50
N GLU A 25 9.76 18.13 2.40
CA GLU A 25 10.38 19.45 2.49
C GLU A 25 10.76 19.81 3.93
N ASP A 26 10.17 19.12 4.91
CA ASP A 26 10.50 19.23 6.33
C ASP A 26 11.04 17.88 6.82
N GLU A 27 12.35 17.67 6.63
CA GLU A 27 13.00 16.41 7.00
C GLU A 27 12.92 16.14 8.52
N ILE A 28 12.80 17.17 9.36
CA ILE A 28 12.67 17.01 10.81
C ILE A 28 11.32 16.34 11.13
N ARG A 29 10.23 16.89 10.59
CA ARG A 29 8.89 16.28 10.76
C ARG A 29 8.79 14.90 10.13
N THR A 30 9.45 14.70 8.98
CA THR A 30 9.51 13.37 8.35
C THR A 30 10.23 12.38 9.27
N GLU A 31 11.34 12.78 9.89
CA GLU A 31 12.08 11.95 10.84
C GLU A 31 11.26 11.65 12.10
N GLU A 32 10.55 12.62 12.67
CA GLU A 32 9.64 12.41 13.81
C GLU A 32 8.57 11.34 13.52
N ILE A 33 7.98 11.37 12.32
CA ILE A 33 6.99 10.37 11.90
C ILE A 33 7.63 8.98 11.77
N ILE A 34 8.81 8.88 11.17
CA ILE A 34 9.53 7.60 10.99
C ILE A 34 9.99 7.06 12.35
N GLU A 35 10.52 7.91 13.23
CA GLU A 35 10.96 7.51 14.57
C GLU A 35 9.79 6.99 15.40
N TYR A 36 8.64 7.67 15.36
CA TYR A 36 7.43 7.19 16.01
C TYR A 36 6.96 5.85 15.42
N ALA A 37 6.99 5.69 14.09
CA ALA A 37 6.64 4.41 13.46
C ALA A 37 7.55 3.27 13.97
N LEU A 38 8.86 3.49 14.03
CA LEU A 38 9.81 2.52 14.59
C LEU A 38 9.54 2.22 16.06
N SER A 39 9.19 3.22 16.87
CA SER A 39 8.85 3.05 18.30
C SER A 39 7.58 2.20 18.51
N GLU A 40 6.63 2.26 17.57
CA GLU A 40 5.42 1.42 17.53
C GLU A 40 5.66 0.03 16.94
N ASN A 41 6.92 -0.32 16.63
CA ASN A 41 7.33 -1.56 15.97
C ASN A 41 6.75 -1.73 14.55
N ILE A 42 6.49 -0.63 13.86
CA ILE A 42 6.29 -0.66 12.41
C ILE A 42 7.66 -0.93 11.80
N ASN A 43 7.77 -2.02 11.07
CA ASN A 43 9.02 -2.44 10.44
C ASN A 43 8.94 -2.52 8.91
N TYR A 44 7.83 -2.10 8.29
CA TYR A 44 7.71 -2.03 6.85
C TYR A 44 7.41 -0.59 6.40
N PHE A 45 8.28 -0.07 5.52
CA PHE A 45 8.22 1.27 4.95
C PHE A 45 8.03 1.16 3.45
N ASP A 46 6.90 1.68 2.95
CA ASP A 46 6.50 1.56 1.55
C ASP A 46 6.73 2.87 0.80
N THR A 47 7.62 2.87 -0.18
CA THR A 47 7.89 3.97 -1.09
C THR A 47 7.75 3.56 -2.57
N ALA A 48 8.15 4.41 -3.50
CA ALA A 48 8.26 4.12 -4.93
C ALA A 48 9.22 5.10 -5.61
N ASP A 49 9.82 4.67 -6.70
CA ASP A 49 10.68 5.50 -7.56
C ASP A 49 9.95 6.72 -8.13
N LEU A 50 8.66 6.55 -8.48
CA LEU A 50 7.81 7.61 -9.01
C LEU A 50 7.44 8.68 -7.96
N TYR A 51 7.44 8.35 -6.66
CA TYR A 51 6.99 9.29 -5.63
C TYR A 51 7.92 10.50 -5.56
N GLN A 52 7.37 11.68 -5.82
CA GLN A 52 8.11 12.93 -5.99
C GLN A 52 9.38 12.74 -6.86
N PHE A 53 9.24 11.88 -7.89
CA PHE A 53 10.26 11.61 -8.90
C PHE A 53 11.63 11.22 -8.30
N GLY A 54 11.60 10.27 -7.36
CA GLY A 54 12.77 9.73 -6.65
C GLY A 54 13.15 10.49 -5.38
N ARG A 55 12.60 11.67 -5.11
CA ARG A 55 12.90 12.44 -3.88
C ARG A 55 12.43 11.70 -2.64
N ASN A 56 11.31 10.97 -2.73
CA ASN A 56 10.79 10.20 -1.61
C ASN A 56 11.79 9.13 -1.16
N GLU A 57 12.33 8.34 -2.09
CA GLU A 57 13.35 7.33 -1.76
C GLU A 57 14.60 7.95 -1.12
N GLU A 58 15.06 9.12 -1.60
CA GLU A 58 16.22 9.81 -1.03
C GLU A 58 16.02 10.20 0.43
N VAL A 59 14.90 10.85 0.73
CA VAL A 59 14.61 11.33 2.09
C VAL A 59 14.35 10.16 3.03
N VAL A 60 13.52 9.20 2.60
CA VAL A 60 13.18 8.01 3.41
C VAL A 60 14.44 7.16 3.67
N GLY A 61 15.23 6.90 2.63
CA GLY A 61 16.49 6.14 2.77
C GLY A 61 17.49 6.84 3.69
N LYS A 62 17.69 8.16 3.50
CA LYS A 62 18.57 8.98 4.36
C LYS A 62 18.17 8.89 5.84
N ILE A 63 16.89 8.98 6.15
CA ILE A 63 16.40 8.95 7.54
C ILE A 63 16.49 7.53 8.10
N LEU A 64 15.95 6.52 7.40
CA LEU A 64 15.94 5.14 7.89
C LEU A 64 17.35 4.60 8.15
N ASN A 65 18.33 4.98 7.34
CA ASN A 65 19.72 4.52 7.53
C ASN A 65 20.34 5.00 8.85
N LYS A 66 19.84 6.08 9.47
CA LYS A 66 20.26 6.51 10.82
C LYS A 66 19.87 5.49 11.90
N TYR A 67 18.82 4.72 11.66
CA TYR A 67 18.22 3.77 12.61
C TYR A 67 18.58 2.30 12.34
N ARG A 68 19.21 1.98 11.20
CA ARG A 68 19.48 0.59 10.76
C ARG A 68 20.33 -0.22 11.76
N SER A 69 21.22 0.41 12.49
CA SER A 69 22.02 -0.30 13.50
C SER A 69 21.25 -0.69 14.77
N ARG A 70 20.03 -0.16 14.96
CA ARG A 70 19.21 -0.34 16.17
C ARG A 70 17.88 -1.03 15.88
N ASN A 71 17.45 -1.05 14.64
CA ASN A 71 16.14 -1.54 14.22
C ASN A 71 16.26 -2.46 13.01
N ASP A 72 15.53 -3.55 13.05
CA ASP A 72 15.32 -4.44 11.88
C ASP A 72 14.05 -3.99 11.16
N PHE A 73 14.20 -3.54 9.92
CA PHE A 73 13.08 -3.08 9.10
C PHE A 73 13.27 -3.41 7.63
N THR A 74 12.18 -3.46 6.92
CA THR A 74 12.05 -3.73 5.48
C THR A 74 11.70 -2.45 4.74
N ILE A 75 12.41 -2.15 3.66
CA ILE A 75 12.05 -1.09 2.72
C ILE A 75 11.49 -1.72 1.46
N GLY A 76 10.24 -1.38 1.12
CA GLY A 76 9.63 -1.69 -0.16
C GLY A 76 9.64 -0.49 -1.09
N THR A 77 10.10 -0.68 -2.33
CA THR A 77 9.97 0.33 -3.38
C THR A 77 9.44 -0.28 -4.67
N LYS A 78 9.13 0.56 -5.65
CA LYS A 78 8.39 0.13 -6.85
C LYS A 78 9.00 0.72 -8.11
N VAL A 79 8.73 0.05 -9.26
CA VAL A 79 9.24 0.39 -10.59
C VAL A 79 8.18 0.16 -11.67
N GLY A 80 8.43 0.70 -12.86
CA GLY A 80 7.60 0.51 -14.06
C GLY A 80 7.04 1.79 -14.63
N ASN A 81 7.09 2.88 -13.87
CA ASN A 81 6.68 4.19 -14.35
C ASN A 81 7.93 5.01 -14.72
N GLU A 82 8.20 5.12 -16.02
CA GLU A 82 9.29 5.95 -16.50
C GLU A 82 8.96 7.43 -16.27
N PHE A 83 9.93 8.19 -15.74
CA PHE A 83 9.75 9.59 -15.41
C PHE A 83 11.01 10.40 -15.67
N ASP A 84 10.81 11.69 -15.89
CA ASP A 84 11.89 12.69 -15.93
C ASP A 84 11.94 13.45 -14.61
N ARG A 85 13.06 13.35 -13.95
CA ARG A 85 13.28 13.97 -12.65
C ARG A 85 13.42 15.50 -12.72
N HIS A 86 13.98 16.02 -13.83
CA HIS A 86 14.16 17.47 -14.00
C HIS A 86 12.85 18.16 -14.38
N LEU A 87 12.06 17.50 -15.24
CA LEU A 87 10.76 17.99 -15.65
C LEU A 87 9.65 17.66 -14.63
N GLN A 88 9.95 16.83 -13.63
CA GLN A 88 8.99 16.36 -12.62
C GLN A 88 7.71 15.81 -13.25
N GLN A 89 7.86 14.94 -14.25
CA GLN A 89 6.71 14.35 -14.94
C GLN A 89 6.92 12.86 -15.26
N LYS A 90 5.82 12.11 -15.22
CA LYS A 90 5.78 10.77 -15.77
C LYS A 90 5.84 10.84 -17.29
N ILE A 91 6.70 10.00 -17.90
CA ILE A 91 6.89 9.90 -19.33
C ILE A 91 6.04 8.78 -19.92
N ALA A 92 6.18 7.55 -19.36
CA ALA A 92 5.54 6.37 -19.91
C ALA A 92 5.36 5.28 -18.84
N TRP A 93 4.58 4.26 -19.19
CA TRP A 93 4.63 2.95 -18.57
C TRP A 93 5.72 2.13 -19.26
N ASN A 94 6.68 1.58 -18.52
CA ASN A 94 7.84 0.86 -19.04
C ASN A 94 8.24 -0.31 -18.12
N PRO A 95 7.61 -1.51 -18.27
CA PRO A 95 7.91 -2.68 -17.46
C PRO A 95 9.04 -3.56 -18.06
N THR A 96 9.76 -3.07 -19.07
CA THR A 96 10.80 -3.87 -19.74
C THR A 96 11.95 -4.25 -18.81
N ALA A 97 12.55 -5.42 -19.02
CA ALA A 97 13.70 -5.88 -18.25
C ALA A 97 14.86 -4.87 -18.26
N LYS A 98 15.11 -4.25 -19.41
CA LYS A 98 16.13 -3.19 -19.53
C LYS A 98 15.87 -2.02 -18.59
N TYR A 99 14.62 -1.55 -18.51
CA TYR A 99 14.25 -0.43 -17.66
C TYR A 99 14.32 -0.83 -16.19
N ILE A 100 13.74 -1.97 -15.81
CA ILE A 100 13.73 -2.48 -14.43
C ILE A 100 15.16 -2.64 -13.89
N LYS A 101 16.04 -3.33 -14.66
CA LYS A 101 17.44 -3.56 -14.29
C LYS A 101 18.29 -2.28 -14.24
N LYS A 102 17.87 -1.23 -14.93
CA LYS A 102 18.46 0.12 -14.81
C LYS A 102 17.95 0.82 -13.55
N GLN A 103 16.64 0.88 -13.37
CA GLN A 103 16.01 1.66 -12.29
C GLN A 103 16.27 1.09 -10.90
N VAL A 104 16.47 -0.22 -10.75
CA VAL A 104 16.86 -0.80 -9.47
C VAL A 104 18.17 -0.19 -8.93
N LYS A 105 19.14 0.08 -9.82
CA LYS A 105 20.44 0.70 -9.46
C LYS A 105 20.23 2.15 -8.98
N ASP A 106 19.35 2.87 -9.65
CA ASP A 106 19.00 4.24 -9.28
C ASP A 106 18.27 4.25 -7.92
N SER A 107 17.36 3.31 -7.67
CA SER A 107 16.66 3.16 -6.38
C SER A 107 17.61 2.76 -5.25
N LEU A 108 18.53 1.80 -5.47
CA LEU A 108 19.59 1.46 -4.51
C LEU A 108 20.40 2.70 -4.09
N HIS A 109 20.80 3.51 -5.08
CA HIS A 109 21.55 4.74 -4.82
C HIS A 109 20.73 5.76 -4.02
N ARG A 110 19.44 5.99 -4.39
CA ARG A 110 18.57 6.95 -3.69
C ARG A 110 18.26 6.51 -2.26
N LEU A 111 17.97 5.23 -2.06
CA LEU A 111 17.74 4.65 -0.74
C LEU A 111 19.02 4.50 0.08
N ASN A 112 20.19 4.58 -0.57
CA ASN A 112 21.50 4.35 0.02
C ASN A 112 21.59 2.99 0.73
N VAL A 113 21.27 1.91 -0.01
CA VAL A 113 21.29 0.51 0.43
C VAL A 113 22.00 -0.37 -0.59
N ASP A 114 22.55 -1.50 -0.14
CA ASP A 114 23.24 -2.47 -1.02
C ASP A 114 22.25 -3.43 -1.69
N SER A 115 21.07 -3.65 -1.10
CA SER A 115 20.00 -4.46 -1.67
C SER A 115 18.64 -3.91 -1.26
N ILE A 116 17.62 -4.11 -2.11
CA ILE A 116 16.22 -3.76 -1.80
C ILE A 116 15.53 -4.98 -1.19
N ASP A 117 14.85 -4.78 -0.05
CA ASP A 117 14.16 -5.87 0.63
C ASP A 117 12.95 -6.36 -0.17
N LEU A 118 12.11 -5.44 -0.65
CA LEU A 118 10.92 -5.74 -1.48
C LEU A 118 10.85 -4.79 -2.67
N TYR A 119 10.95 -5.34 -3.89
CA TYR A 119 10.85 -4.58 -5.13
C TYR A 119 9.59 -4.95 -5.89
N GLN A 120 8.71 -3.99 -6.16
CA GLN A 120 7.39 -4.27 -6.72
C GLN A 120 7.22 -3.68 -8.11
N LEU A 121 6.53 -4.39 -9.01
CA LEU A 121 6.02 -3.80 -10.24
C LEU A 121 4.85 -2.85 -9.89
N HIS A 122 4.92 -1.59 -10.33
CA HIS A 122 3.98 -0.54 -9.96
C HIS A 122 2.88 -0.33 -11.00
N GLY A 123 2.12 -1.37 -11.29
CA GLY A 123 1.02 -1.36 -12.27
C GLY A 123 0.91 -2.67 -13.04
N GLY A 124 0.99 -2.57 -14.34
CA GLY A 124 0.85 -3.66 -15.31
C GLY A 124 -0.29 -3.42 -16.28
N THR A 125 -0.15 -3.88 -17.52
CA THR A 125 -1.17 -3.86 -18.55
C THR A 125 -1.31 -5.24 -19.22
N ILE A 126 -2.36 -5.44 -20.01
CA ILE A 126 -2.55 -6.70 -20.72
C ILE A 126 -1.52 -6.85 -21.86
N GLU A 127 -1.06 -5.75 -22.40
CA GLU A 127 -0.11 -5.67 -23.51
C GLU A 127 1.34 -5.90 -23.10
N ASP A 128 1.64 -5.88 -21.79
CA ASP A 128 3.00 -6.07 -21.29
C ASP A 128 3.50 -7.49 -21.63
N ASP A 129 4.78 -7.59 -21.97
CA ASP A 129 5.50 -8.86 -21.92
C ASP A 129 5.78 -9.19 -20.43
N LYS A 130 4.84 -9.92 -19.85
CA LYS A 130 4.87 -10.25 -18.43
C LYS A 130 5.97 -11.25 -18.11
N ASP A 131 6.30 -12.14 -19.06
CA ASP A 131 7.35 -13.13 -18.89
C ASP A 131 8.73 -12.43 -18.85
N GLU A 132 9.00 -11.47 -19.75
CA GLU A 132 10.20 -10.63 -19.69
C GLU A 132 10.33 -9.90 -18.36
N THR A 133 9.19 -9.36 -17.88
CA THR A 133 9.16 -8.64 -16.61
C THR A 133 9.45 -9.56 -15.42
N ILE A 134 8.81 -10.74 -15.37
CA ILE A 134 9.03 -11.76 -14.31
C ILE A 134 10.47 -12.21 -14.31
N GLU A 135 11.04 -12.55 -15.47
CA GLU A 135 12.44 -12.96 -15.61
C GLU A 135 13.40 -11.89 -15.07
N ALA A 136 13.12 -10.62 -15.35
CA ALA A 136 13.91 -9.51 -14.82
C ALA A 136 13.93 -9.45 -13.29
N PHE A 137 12.81 -9.69 -12.63
CA PHE A 137 12.72 -9.72 -11.16
C PHE A 137 13.42 -10.97 -10.59
N GLU A 138 13.24 -12.14 -11.22
CA GLU A 138 13.92 -13.38 -10.80
C GLU A 138 15.44 -13.25 -10.93
N ASP A 139 15.95 -12.67 -12.01
CA ASP A 139 17.38 -12.40 -12.19
C ASP A 139 17.93 -11.49 -11.08
N LEU A 140 17.26 -10.37 -10.80
CA LEU A 140 17.66 -9.44 -9.75
C LEU A 140 17.67 -10.09 -8.36
N LYS A 141 16.72 -11.01 -8.12
CA LYS A 141 16.67 -11.81 -6.89
C LYS A 141 17.82 -12.83 -6.83
N ALA A 142 18.08 -13.53 -7.92
CA ALA A 142 19.20 -14.48 -8.01
C ALA A 142 20.56 -13.80 -7.85
N GLU A 143 20.71 -12.58 -8.35
CA GLU A 143 21.89 -11.73 -8.19
C GLU A 143 22.04 -11.14 -6.77
N GLY A 144 21.01 -11.25 -5.92
CA GLY A 144 20.98 -10.68 -4.57
C GLY A 144 20.80 -9.16 -4.55
N VAL A 145 20.43 -8.56 -5.68
CA VAL A 145 20.13 -7.11 -5.80
C VAL A 145 18.83 -6.76 -5.08
N ILE A 146 17.86 -7.68 -5.14
CA ILE A 146 16.62 -7.62 -4.37
C ILE A 146 16.46 -8.91 -3.55
N ARG A 147 15.81 -8.83 -2.39
CA ARG A 147 15.54 -10.03 -1.55
C ARG A 147 14.24 -10.71 -1.94
N SER A 148 13.26 -9.90 -2.34
CA SER A 148 11.91 -10.34 -2.67
C SER A 148 11.30 -9.41 -3.71
N TYR A 149 10.30 -9.90 -4.45
CA TYR A 149 9.55 -9.05 -5.35
C TYR A 149 8.04 -9.26 -5.22
N GLY A 150 7.28 -8.29 -5.73
CA GLY A 150 5.83 -8.29 -5.65
C GLY A 150 5.18 -7.46 -6.75
N LEU A 151 3.87 -7.34 -6.64
CA LEU A 151 3.04 -6.60 -7.58
C LEU A 151 2.20 -5.56 -6.82
N SER A 152 2.12 -4.33 -7.35
CA SER A 152 1.15 -3.32 -6.91
C SER A 152 0.19 -3.01 -8.07
N SER A 153 -0.97 -3.67 -8.11
CA SER A 153 -1.92 -3.56 -9.22
C SER A 153 -3.37 -3.67 -8.74
N ILE A 154 -4.29 -3.12 -9.57
CA ILE A 154 -5.74 -3.24 -9.40
C ILE A 154 -6.39 -3.91 -10.62
N ARG A 155 -5.61 -4.59 -11.46
CA ARG A 155 -6.07 -5.20 -12.71
C ARG A 155 -6.12 -6.72 -12.57
N PRO A 156 -7.31 -7.35 -12.56
CA PRO A 156 -7.46 -8.79 -12.34
C PRO A 156 -6.67 -9.66 -13.32
N ASN A 157 -6.65 -9.32 -14.60
CA ASN A 157 -5.90 -10.07 -15.61
C ASN A 157 -4.38 -10.07 -15.39
N VAL A 158 -3.83 -8.93 -14.94
CA VAL A 158 -2.41 -8.82 -14.56
C VAL A 158 -2.16 -9.63 -13.29
N ILE A 159 -2.98 -9.43 -12.25
CA ILE A 159 -2.84 -10.12 -10.95
C ILE A 159 -2.86 -11.64 -11.16
N ASN A 160 -3.88 -12.17 -11.84
CA ASN A 160 -4.01 -13.60 -12.08
C ASN A 160 -2.82 -14.18 -12.86
N TYR A 161 -2.29 -13.42 -13.84
CA TYR A 161 -1.11 -13.85 -14.58
C TYR A 161 0.12 -14.01 -13.67
N TYR A 162 0.41 -12.99 -12.84
CA TYR A 162 1.56 -13.04 -11.92
C TYR A 162 1.42 -14.11 -10.86
N ILE A 163 0.22 -14.33 -10.31
CA ILE A 163 -0.03 -15.42 -9.34
C ILE A 163 0.23 -16.79 -9.96
N GLY A 164 -0.22 -16.99 -11.20
CA GLY A 164 -0.10 -18.28 -11.88
C GLY A 164 1.28 -18.57 -12.49
N ASN A 165 2.11 -17.54 -12.74
CA ASN A 165 3.34 -17.68 -13.53
C ASN A 165 4.59 -17.08 -12.86
N SER A 166 4.50 -16.64 -11.61
CA SER A 166 5.64 -16.05 -10.91
C SER A 166 5.68 -16.44 -9.43
N ASN A 167 6.78 -16.10 -8.75
CA ASN A 167 6.96 -16.33 -7.32
C ASN A 167 6.88 -15.01 -6.55
N ILE A 168 5.83 -14.20 -6.82
CA ILE A 168 5.62 -12.96 -6.07
C ILE A 168 5.34 -13.26 -4.60
N ASP A 169 5.98 -12.52 -3.70
CA ASP A 169 5.73 -12.61 -2.27
C ASP A 169 4.55 -11.77 -1.82
N THR A 170 4.30 -10.66 -2.52
CA THR A 170 3.32 -9.66 -2.08
C THR A 170 2.47 -9.15 -3.23
N LEU A 171 1.20 -8.89 -2.93
CA LEU A 171 0.31 -8.13 -3.78
C LEU A 171 -0.23 -6.92 -3.03
N MET A 172 0.05 -5.73 -3.53
CA MET A 172 -0.53 -4.49 -3.03
C MET A 172 -1.68 -4.04 -3.90
N LEU A 173 -2.83 -3.79 -3.29
CA LEU A 173 -4.04 -3.34 -3.96
C LEU A 173 -4.82 -2.35 -3.10
N GLN A 174 -5.70 -1.57 -3.70
CA GLN A 174 -6.58 -0.67 -2.95
C GLN A 174 -7.72 -1.48 -2.36
N PHE A 175 -7.86 -1.43 -1.02
CA PHE A 175 -8.88 -2.20 -0.32
C PHE A 175 -9.38 -1.47 0.93
N ASN A 176 -10.68 -1.33 1.05
CA ASN A 176 -11.40 -0.78 2.20
C ASN A 176 -12.90 -1.12 2.06
N PRO A 177 -13.79 -0.85 3.03
CA PRO A 177 -15.21 -1.22 2.92
C PRO A 177 -15.95 -0.63 1.72
N ILE A 178 -15.58 0.58 1.25
CA ILE A 178 -16.17 1.20 0.05
C ILE A 178 -15.60 0.57 -1.22
N ASP A 179 -14.28 0.39 -1.30
CA ASP A 179 -13.61 -0.28 -2.42
C ASP A 179 -13.30 -1.74 -2.05
N ASN A 180 -14.31 -2.57 -2.11
CA ASN A 180 -14.24 -3.99 -1.75
C ASN A 180 -14.05 -4.91 -2.97
N ARG A 181 -13.72 -4.37 -4.14
CA ARG A 181 -13.45 -5.14 -5.37
C ARG A 181 -12.42 -6.26 -5.20
N PRO A 182 -11.36 -6.10 -4.38
CA PRO A 182 -10.40 -7.16 -4.15
C PRO A 182 -10.96 -8.46 -3.57
N LEU A 183 -12.10 -8.42 -2.90
CA LEU A 183 -12.72 -9.62 -2.32
C LEU A 183 -12.95 -10.73 -3.37
N GLU A 184 -13.17 -10.37 -4.65
CA GLU A 184 -13.33 -11.36 -5.71
C GLU A 184 -12.04 -12.12 -6.06
N LEU A 185 -10.88 -11.67 -5.58
CA LEU A 185 -9.57 -12.26 -5.86
C LEU A 185 -8.98 -13.02 -4.67
N MET A 186 -9.53 -12.85 -3.45
CA MET A 186 -8.89 -13.31 -2.21
C MET A 186 -8.65 -14.82 -2.17
N ASP A 187 -9.57 -15.63 -2.74
CA ASP A 187 -9.41 -17.10 -2.80
C ASP A 187 -8.16 -17.53 -3.61
N ALA A 188 -7.74 -16.72 -4.56
CA ALA A 188 -6.54 -16.98 -5.37
C ALA A 188 -5.24 -16.47 -4.73
N LEU A 189 -5.30 -15.81 -3.56
CA LEU A 189 -4.20 -15.10 -2.93
C LEU A 189 -3.70 -15.78 -1.63
N GLU A 190 -4.07 -17.03 -1.37
CA GLU A 190 -3.74 -17.73 -0.11
C GLU A 190 -2.23 -17.80 0.17
N ASP A 191 -1.40 -17.91 -0.87
CA ASP A 191 0.05 -18.02 -0.77
C ASP A 191 0.78 -16.67 -0.92
N VAL A 192 0.06 -15.56 -1.03
CA VAL A 192 0.62 -14.23 -1.26
C VAL A 192 0.28 -13.28 -0.13
N VAL A 193 1.24 -12.50 0.37
CA VAL A 193 0.97 -11.48 1.38
C VAL A 193 0.21 -10.31 0.74
N VAL A 194 -1.06 -10.17 1.09
CA VAL A 194 -1.93 -9.11 0.59
C VAL A 194 -1.75 -7.83 1.40
N MET A 195 -1.41 -6.74 0.73
CA MET A 195 -1.20 -5.42 1.30
C MET A 195 -2.31 -4.46 0.86
N ALA A 196 -3.11 -3.99 1.80
CA ALA A 196 -4.19 -3.05 1.53
C ALA A 196 -3.68 -1.60 1.59
N ARG A 197 -3.60 -0.92 0.45
CA ARG A 197 -3.41 0.54 0.39
C ARG A 197 -4.75 1.27 0.36
N GLY A 198 -4.74 2.55 0.77
CA GLY A 198 -5.93 3.38 0.80
C GLY A 198 -6.98 2.94 1.84
N PRO A 199 -6.57 2.50 3.03
CA PRO A 199 -7.50 1.97 4.05
C PRO A 199 -8.54 2.99 4.49
N LEU A 200 -8.20 4.27 4.47
CA LEU A 200 -9.09 5.34 4.92
C LEU A 200 -9.88 6.01 3.79
N MET A 201 -9.79 5.50 2.55
CA MET A 201 -10.45 6.08 1.39
C MET A 201 -10.37 7.61 1.33
N GLN A 202 -9.13 8.13 1.31
CA GLN A 202 -8.80 9.56 1.31
C GLN A 202 -9.40 10.37 2.48
N GLY A 203 -9.75 9.72 3.58
CA GLY A 203 -10.30 10.32 4.81
C GLY A 203 -11.78 10.05 5.07
N LEU A 204 -12.46 9.25 4.21
CA LEU A 204 -13.85 8.86 4.45
C LEU A 204 -14.03 7.97 5.67
N PHE A 205 -13.03 7.18 6.05
CA PHE A 205 -13.05 6.40 7.28
C PHE A 205 -12.36 7.14 8.44
N THR A 206 -12.73 8.41 8.64
CA THR A 206 -12.31 9.26 9.79
C THR A 206 -13.50 10.07 10.30
N GLU A 207 -13.34 10.73 11.46
CA GLU A 207 -14.34 11.65 11.99
C GLU A 207 -14.67 12.81 11.03
N LYS A 208 -13.82 13.07 10.03
CA LYS A 208 -13.99 14.15 9.04
C LYS A 208 -14.73 13.70 7.77
N PHE A 209 -15.33 12.52 7.76
CA PHE A 209 -15.92 11.94 6.54
C PHE A 209 -16.93 12.88 5.85
N ALA A 210 -17.76 13.61 6.61
CA ALA A 210 -18.76 14.51 6.04
C ALA A 210 -18.12 15.68 5.27
N GLU A 211 -17.04 16.26 5.81
CA GLU A 211 -16.24 17.29 5.13
C GLU A 211 -15.56 16.73 3.90
N VAL A 212 -14.98 15.55 4.01
CA VAL A 212 -14.29 14.86 2.90
C VAL A 212 -15.26 14.52 1.77
N LEU A 213 -16.47 14.03 2.09
CA LEU A 213 -17.51 13.78 1.09
C LEU A 213 -17.85 15.06 0.32
N GLN A 214 -18.11 16.15 1.04
CA GLN A 214 -18.47 17.42 0.42
C GLN A 214 -17.37 17.98 -0.47
N GLN A 215 -16.10 17.89 -0.04
CA GLN A 215 -14.99 18.51 -0.75
C GLN A 215 -14.45 17.65 -1.88
N LYS A 216 -14.32 16.34 -1.68
CA LYS A 216 -13.64 15.44 -2.62
C LYS A 216 -14.60 14.60 -3.46
N PHE A 217 -15.76 14.28 -2.93
CA PHE A 217 -16.71 13.36 -3.56
C PHE A 217 -18.15 13.93 -3.62
N PRO A 218 -18.33 15.19 -4.05
CA PRO A 218 -19.67 15.80 -4.09
C PRO A 218 -20.63 15.07 -5.04
N GLY A 219 -20.13 14.35 -6.05
CA GLY A 219 -20.89 13.51 -6.97
C GLY A 219 -20.97 12.03 -6.57
N GLY A 220 -20.43 11.67 -5.41
CA GLY A 220 -20.32 10.28 -5.01
C GLY A 220 -19.12 9.56 -5.65
N MET A 221 -19.08 8.22 -5.53
CA MET A 221 -18.02 7.37 -6.13
C MET A 221 -18.46 5.91 -6.17
N PHE A 222 -17.86 5.12 -7.07
CA PHE A 222 -18.13 3.66 -7.19
C PHE A 222 -19.63 3.30 -7.25
N ASN A 223 -20.42 4.05 -8.04
CA ASN A 223 -21.88 3.89 -8.14
C ASN A 223 -22.67 4.23 -6.85
N TYR A 224 -22.04 4.90 -5.88
CA TYR A 224 -22.76 5.52 -4.76
C TYR A 224 -22.99 7.00 -5.02
N SER A 225 -24.15 7.51 -4.64
CA SER A 225 -24.31 8.95 -4.46
C SER A 225 -23.61 9.42 -3.18
N SER A 226 -23.36 10.71 -3.07
CA SER A 226 -22.79 11.31 -1.85
C SER A 226 -23.71 11.11 -0.64
N GLU A 227 -25.03 11.17 -0.85
CA GLU A 227 -26.06 10.97 0.17
C GLU A 227 -26.09 9.52 0.66
N GLU A 228 -25.98 8.53 -0.25
CA GLU A 228 -25.90 7.11 0.10
C GLU A 228 -24.66 6.84 0.98
N LEU A 229 -23.48 7.34 0.57
CA LEU A 229 -22.24 7.18 1.34
C LEU A 229 -22.34 7.86 2.70
N ASN A 230 -22.91 9.08 2.76
CA ASN A 230 -23.08 9.78 4.02
C ASN A 230 -23.97 9.00 4.99
N ALA A 231 -25.09 8.45 4.50
CA ALA A 231 -25.99 7.67 5.34
C ALA A 231 -25.31 6.45 5.97
N ILE A 232 -24.57 5.67 5.15
CA ILE A 232 -23.84 4.49 5.64
C ILE A 232 -22.75 4.90 6.65
N LEU A 233 -21.97 5.95 6.35
CA LEU A 233 -20.88 6.38 7.23
C LEU A 233 -21.38 6.97 8.56
N VAL A 234 -22.55 7.65 8.56
CA VAL A 234 -23.21 8.10 9.82
C VAL A 234 -23.60 6.89 10.67
N GLU A 235 -24.28 5.90 10.07
CA GLU A 235 -24.70 4.69 10.77
C GLU A 235 -23.50 3.93 11.36
N LEU A 236 -22.40 3.79 10.59
CA LEU A 236 -21.17 3.19 11.08
C LEU A 236 -20.52 3.99 12.21
N MET A 237 -20.52 5.32 12.14
CA MET A 237 -19.96 6.17 13.19
C MET A 237 -20.76 6.09 14.49
N GLU A 238 -22.08 6.00 14.40
CA GLU A 238 -22.95 5.80 15.57
C GLU A 238 -22.72 4.43 16.23
N ALA A 239 -22.42 3.40 15.43
CA ALA A 239 -22.20 2.04 15.93
C ALA A 239 -20.78 1.82 16.48
N SER A 240 -19.75 2.41 15.88
CA SER A 240 -18.33 2.08 16.18
C SER A 240 -17.55 3.14 16.92
N GLU A 241 -18.01 4.40 16.92
CA GLU A 241 -17.27 5.59 17.41
C GLU A 241 -15.88 5.81 16.78
N ASP A 242 -15.37 4.87 15.96
CA ASP A 242 -14.05 4.94 15.33
C ASP A 242 -14.07 4.24 13.95
N LEU A 243 -14.39 5.02 12.91
CA LEU A 243 -14.45 4.52 11.53
C LEU A 243 -13.10 3.98 11.03
N THR A 244 -11.99 4.55 11.50
CA THR A 244 -10.64 4.06 11.13
C THR A 244 -10.42 2.66 11.70
N ALA A 245 -10.77 2.42 12.96
CA ALA A 245 -10.67 1.09 13.58
C ALA A 245 -11.54 0.07 12.87
N LEU A 246 -12.77 0.45 12.50
CA LEU A 246 -13.68 -0.40 11.74
C LEU A 246 -13.12 -0.75 10.37
N SER A 247 -12.62 0.24 9.61
CA SER A 247 -12.00 -0.01 8.31
C SER A 247 -10.78 -0.93 8.43
N TYR A 248 -9.96 -0.76 9.46
CA TYR A 248 -8.80 -1.61 9.72
C TYR A 248 -9.24 -3.05 10.04
N ARG A 249 -10.26 -3.22 10.89
CA ARG A 249 -10.81 -4.56 11.20
C ARG A 249 -11.31 -5.25 9.95
N TYR A 250 -12.13 -4.57 9.14
CA TYR A 250 -12.64 -5.08 7.87
C TYR A 250 -11.52 -5.53 6.91
N ILE A 251 -10.49 -4.72 6.79
CA ILE A 251 -9.34 -5.04 5.93
C ILE A 251 -8.62 -6.29 6.45
N LEU A 252 -8.36 -6.37 7.75
CA LEU A 252 -7.60 -7.47 8.36
C LEU A 252 -8.35 -8.80 8.40
N ASP A 253 -9.63 -8.83 8.09
CA ASP A 253 -10.39 -10.08 7.89
C ASP A 253 -10.02 -10.77 6.56
N SER A 254 -9.46 -10.04 5.60
CA SER A 254 -9.17 -10.58 4.25
C SER A 254 -7.77 -10.26 3.75
N ALA A 255 -7.10 -9.23 4.28
CA ALA A 255 -5.75 -8.84 3.90
C ALA A 255 -4.79 -8.97 5.09
N ASN A 256 -3.49 -9.07 4.78
CA ASN A 256 -2.47 -9.33 5.80
C ASN A 256 -1.90 -8.04 6.39
N ILE A 257 -1.78 -6.98 5.58
CA ILE A 257 -1.08 -5.74 5.94
C ILE A 257 -1.90 -4.53 5.51
N ILE A 258 -1.96 -3.54 6.40
CA ILE A 258 -2.51 -2.22 6.14
C ILE A 258 -1.36 -1.27 5.82
N VAL A 259 -1.34 -0.68 4.62
CA VAL A 259 -0.39 0.38 4.26
C VAL A 259 -1.02 1.73 4.58
N SER A 260 -0.61 2.30 5.71
CA SER A 260 -1.15 3.54 6.24
C SER A 260 -0.32 4.74 5.80
N GLY A 261 -0.86 5.55 4.87
CA GLY A 261 -0.25 6.81 4.44
C GLY A 261 -0.63 7.96 5.38
N VAL A 262 0.36 8.73 5.81
CA VAL A 262 0.17 9.89 6.68
C VAL A 262 1.03 11.08 6.23
N SER A 263 0.63 12.30 6.60
CA SER A 263 1.38 13.52 6.37
C SER A 263 1.78 14.26 7.66
N THR A 264 1.28 13.79 8.81
CA THR A 264 1.60 14.36 10.13
C THR A 264 1.78 13.26 11.17
N LEU A 265 2.56 13.55 12.21
CA LEU A 265 2.74 12.66 13.37
C LEU A 265 1.38 12.33 14.02
N ALA A 266 0.54 13.34 14.24
CA ALA A 266 -0.78 13.15 14.85
C ALA A 266 -1.68 12.18 14.07
N GLN A 267 -1.60 12.17 12.73
CA GLN A 267 -2.32 11.18 11.93
C GLN A 267 -1.80 9.77 12.20
N LEU A 268 -0.49 9.58 12.31
CA LEU A 268 0.07 8.26 12.61
C LEU A 268 -0.30 7.80 14.02
N GLU A 269 -0.23 8.69 15.01
CA GLU A 269 -0.66 8.41 16.38
C GLU A 269 -2.12 7.97 16.46
N ASN A 270 -3.01 8.70 15.78
CA ASN A 270 -4.44 8.35 15.69
C ASN A 270 -4.64 7.00 14.99
N ASN A 271 -3.98 6.77 13.86
CA ASN A 271 -4.07 5.52 13.11
C ASN A 271 -3.58 4.32 13.95
N MET A 272 -2.52 4.49 14.73
CA MET A 272 -2.03 3.45 15.65
C MET A 272 -2.99 3.23 16.81
N GLY A 273 -3.63 4.28 17.32
CA GLY A 273 -4.72 4.18 18.30
C GLY A 273 -5.89 3.34 17.77
N SER A 274 -6.34 3.66 16.56
CA SER A 274 -7.42 2.92 15.88
C SER A 274 -7.02 1.47 15.54
N TYR A 275 -5.75 1.23 15.15
CA TYR A 275 -5.25 -0.13 14.96
C TYR A 275 -5.34 -0.95 16.25
N ARG A 276 -4.94 -0.40 17.39
CA ARG A 276 -5.08 -1.11 18.69
C ARG A 276 -6.53 -1.41 19.03
N LYS A 277 -7.46 -0.48 18.78
CA LYS A 277 -8.90 -0.72 18.95
C LYS A 277 -9.40 -1.82 18.03
N SER A 278 -9.00 -1.81 16.75
CA SER A 278 -9.42 -2.80 15.75
C SER A 278 -9.08 -4.25 16.15
N GLN A 279 -8.00 -4.46 16.92
CA GLN A 279 -7.63 -5.79 17.39
C GLN A 279 -8.62 -6.39 18.41
N GLY A 280 -9.39 -5.55 19.09
CA GLY A 280 -10.44 -5.96 20.03
C GLY A 280 -11.85 -5.99 19.42
N MET A 281 -12.00 -5.55 18.16
CA MET A 281 -13.29 -5.53 17.47
C MET A 281 -13.59 -6.90 16.85
N ASN A 282 -14.86 -7.25 16.85
CA ASN A 282 -15.36 -8.38 16.08
C ASN A 282 -16.11 -7.82 14.86
N SER A 283 -15.68 -8.17 13.65
CA SER A 283 -16.32 -7.70 12.42
C SER A 283 -17.80 -8.07 12.33
N SER A 284 -18.19 -9.21 12.89
CA SER A 284 -19.61 -9.63 12.93
C SER A 284 -20.54 -8.63 13.66
N ASP A 285 -20.01 -7.79 14.54
CA ASP A 285 -20.80 -6.78 15.23
C ASP A 285 -21.30 -5.66 14.30
N PHE A 286 -20.70 -5.55 13.11
CA PHE A 286 -20.99 -4.55 12.10
C PHE A 286 -21.54 -5.13 10.80
N ASP A 287 -21.75 -6.45 10.71
CA ASP A 287 -22.14 -7.15 9.47
C ASP A 287 -23.40 -6.55 8.85
N GLU A 288 -24.42 -6.20 9.67
CA GLU A 288 -25.68 -5.64 9.19
C GLU A 288 -25.46 -4.29 8.47
N ILE A 289 -24.57 -3.44 9.01
CA ILE A 289 -24.26 -2.14 8.40
C ILE A 289 -23.31 -2.30 7.21
N LEU A 290 -22.30 -3.18 7.34
CA LEU A 290 -21.36 -3.46 6.25
C LEU A 290 -22.05 -4.06 5.02
N GLN A 291 -23.18 -4.77 5.18
CA GLN A 291 -24.00 -5.25 4.07
C GLN A 291 -24.66 -4.13 3.26
N ASN A 292 -24.74 -2.91 3.80
CA ASN A 292 -25.23 -1.74 3.06
C ASN A 292 -24.21 -1.26 2.02
N PHE A 293 -22.94 -1.66 2.13
CA PHE A 293 -21.98 -1.41 1.07
C PHE A 293 -22.25 -2.30 -0.16
N LYS A 294 -22.24 -1.67 -1.34
CA LYS A 294 -22.43 -2.36 -2.61
C LYS A 294 -21.27 -3.35 -2.80
N LYS A 295 -21.57 -4.59 -3.18
CA LYS A 295 -20.56 -5.56 -3.59
C LYS A 295 -20.02 -5.15 -4.95
N LEU A 296 -18.84 -4.58 -4.96
CA LEU A 296 -18.17 -4.12 -6.15
C LEU A 296 -17.35 -5.24 -6.79
N ARG A 297 -17.15 -5.12 -8.09
CA ARG A 297 -16.26 -5.98 -8.89
C ARG A 297 -15.41 -5.11 -9.79
N TYR A 298 -14.28 -5.64 -10.21
CA TYR A 298 -13.53 -5.01 -11.29
C TYR A 298 -14.31 -5.22 -12.59
N GLU A 299 -14.78 -4.15 -13.21
CA GLU A 299 -15.52 -4.23 -14.48
C GLU A 299 -14.57 -4.28 -15.68
N GLU A 300 -13.40 -3.66 -15.54
CA GLU A 300 -12.36 -3.59 -16.56
C GLU A 300 -11.23 -4.59 -16.29
N HIS A 301 -10.39 -4.85 -17.30
CA HIS A 301 -9.16 -5.64 -17.18
C HIS A 301 -9.38 -7.09 -16.71
N ARG A 302 -10.44 -7.73 -17.18
CA ARG A 302 -10.78 -9.11 -16.80
C ARG A 302 -10.30 -10.17 -17.80
N ILE A 303 -9.86 -9.78 -18.99
CA ILE A 303 -9.43 -10.66 -20.09
C ILE A 303 -7.91 -10.68 -20.15
#